data_d789f96c8506074a1c98185abb4a082d
#
_entry.id   d789f96c8506074a1c98185abb4a082d
#
_cell.length_a   1.000
_cell.length_b   1.000
_cell.length_c   1.000
_cell.angle_alpha   90.00
_cell.angle_beta   90.00
_cell.angle_gamma   90.00
#
_symmetry.space_group_name_H-M   'P 1'
#
loop_
_entity.id
_entity.type
_entity.pdbx_description
1 polymer ?
#
loop_
_entity_poly.entity_id
_entity_poly.type
_entity_poly.pdbx_seq_one_letter_code
_entity_poly.pdbx_strand_id
1 'polypeptide(L)'
;MTWSRFHNSSEPMHCAVAEREGKLLGMVHYIQHRSCWTTVDYIYLQDLFVEPQVRGSGLGRALIEHVYESAAKSGASRVWWLTHESNTDAMLLYDRIAEKSGFLQYRKLI
;
A
#
# COMPACT_ATOMS: atom_id res chain seq x y z
N MET A 1 4.20 10.66 -16.53
CA MET A 1 5.12 10.96 -15.43
C MET A 1 5.08 9.94 -14.34
N THR A 2 4.03 9.85 -13.58
CA THR A 2 3.92 8.77 -12.57
C THR A 2 3.96 7.40 -13.20
N TRP A 3 3.25 7.22 -14.30
CA TRP A 3 3.23 5.97 -15.04
C TRP A 3 4.61 5.52 -15.50
N SER A 4 5.42 6.46 -16.03
CA SER A 4 6.78 6.11 -16.47
C SER A 4 7.67 5.67 -15.32
N ARG A 5 7.45 6.20 -14.10
CA ARG A 5 8.20 5.77 -12.92
C ARG A 5 7.91 4.34 -12.54
N PHE A 6 6.67 3.88 -12.69
CA PHE A 6 6.32 2.49 -12.41
C PHE A 6 6.99 1.51 -13.36
N HIS A 7 7.30 1.94 -14.59
CA HIS A 7 7.98 1.11 -15.58
C HIS A 7 9.51 1.21 -15.52
N ASN A 8 10.05 2.10 -14.70
CA ASN A 8 11.48 2.26 -14.51
C ASN A 8 11.94 1.42 -13.33
N SER A 9 12.70 0.36 -13.56
CA SER A 9 13.13 -0.55 -12.50
C SER A 9 14.06 0.08 -11.48
N SER A 10 14.68 1.24 -11.78
CA SER A 10 15.52 1.95 -10.83
C SER A 10 14.72 2.82 -9.86
N GLU A 11 13.43 3.06 -10.16
CA GLU A 11 12.58 3.84 -9.27
C GLU A 11 12.01 2.94 -8.16
N PRO A 12 11.90 3.44 -6.93
CA PRO A 12 11.36 2.66 -5.81
C PRO A 12 9.83 2.57 -5.80
N MET A 13 9.17 3.07 -6.84
CA MET A 13 7.71 3.13 -6.94
C MET A 13 7.18 1.93 -7.68
N HIS A 14 6.15 1.30 -7.13
CA HIS A 14 5.57 0.07 -7.67
C HIS A 14 4.05 0.17 -7.74
N CYS A 15 3.49 -0.57 -8.68
CA CYS A 15 2.05 -0.69 -8.86
C CYS A 15 1.69 -2.15 -9.09
N ALA A 16 0.67 -2.63 -8.40
CA ALA A 16 0.06 -3.91 -8.68
C ALA A 16 -1.42 -3.68 -8.99
N VAL A 17 -1.94 -4.43 -9.94
CA VAL A 17 -3.33 -4.32 -10.36
C VAL A 17 -4.02 -5.67 -10.31
N ALA A 18 -5.33 -5.65 -10.07
CA ALA A 18 -6.19 -6.80 -10.19
C ALA A 18 -7.16 -6.54 -11.34
N GLU A 19 -7.17 -7.45 -12.32
CA GLU A 19 -8.00 -7.36 -13.50
C GLU A 19 -8.84 -8.61 -13.68
N ARG A 20 -10.00 -8.45 -14.28
CA ARG A 20 -10.86 -9.54 -14.71
C ARG A 20 -11.48 -9.17 -16.04
N GLU A 21 -11.23 -10.01 -17.05
CA GLU A 21 -11.76 -9.80 -18.41
C GLU A 21 -11.42 -8.41 -18.96
N GLY A 22 -10.20 -7.95 -18.72
CA GLY A 22 -9.72 -6.65 -19.18
C GLY A 22 -10.21 -5.46 -18.38
N LYS A 23 -11.01 -5.69 -17.32
CA LYS A 23 -11.51 -4.64 -16.45
C LYS A 23 -10.67 -4.53 -15.18
N LEU A 24 -10.27 -3.32 -14.83
CA LEU A 24 -9.57 -3.03 -13.59
C LEU A 24 -10.53 -3.15 -12.40
N LEU A 25 -10.24 -4.04 -11.48
CA LEU A 25 -11.02 -4.24 -10.24
C LEU A 25 -10.38 -3.58 -9.03
N GLY A 26 -9.09 -3.41 -9.05
CA GLY A 26 -8.38 -2.78 -7.95
C GLY A 26 -6.93 -2.55 -8.30
N MET A 27 -6.30 -1.67 -7.52
CA MET A 27 -4.87 -1.42 -7.66
C MET A 27 -4.28 -0.93 -6.34
N VAL A 28 -2.97 -1.08 -6.22
CA VAL A 28 -2.21 -0.59 -5.09
C VAL A 28 -0.92 0.05 -5.61
N HIS A 29 -0.59 1.21 -5.05
CA HIS A 29 0.68 1.89 -5.26
C HIS A 29 1.49 1.83 -3.99
N TYR A 30 2.76 1.45 -4.11
CA TYR A 30 3.64 1.39 -2.94
C TYR A 30 5.05 1.81 -3.29
N ILE A 31 5.75 2.33 -2.30
CA ILE A 31 7.06 2.94 -2.45
C ILE A 31 8.00 2.29 -1.45
N GLN A 32 9.13 1.78 -1.93
CA GLN A 32 10.20 1.31 -1.07
C GLN A 32 11.09 2.49 -0.71
N HIS A 33 11.36 2.68 0.57
CA HIS A 33 12.17 3.80 1.03
C HIS A 33 13.13 3.38 2.13
N ARG A 34 14.19 4.16 2.27
CA ARG A 34 15.18 3.96 3.33
C ARG A 34 14.63 4.43 4.66
N SER A 35 15.20 3.89 5.73
CA SER A 35 14.92 4.33 7.09
C SER A 35 16.23 4.75 7.74
N CYS A 36 16.16 5.82 8.53
CA CYS A 36 17.31 6.26 9.32
C CYS A 36 17.54 5.37 10.56
N TRP A 37 16.58 4.54 10.91
CA TRP A 37 16.62 3.74 12.13
C TRP A 37 17.08 2.29 11.91
N THR A 38 17.05 1.83 10.66
CA THR A 38 17.45 0.46 10.33
C THR A 38 18.31 0.44 9.07
N THR A 39 18.99 -0.69 8.85
CA THR A 39 19.77 -0.90 7.63
C THR A 39 18.94 -1.44 6.49
N VAL A 40 17.69 -1.82 6.75
CA VAL A 40 16.77 -2.33 5.74
C VAL A 40 15.71 -1.30 5.43
N ASP A 41 15.07 -1.44 4.29
CA ASP A 41 14.07 -0.50 3.83
C ASP A 41 12.70 -0.76 4.46
N TYR A 42 11.84 0.25 4.38
CA TYR A 42 10.42 0.17 4.65
C TYR A 42 9.66 0.31 3.34
N ILE A 43 8.42 -0.13 3.33
CA ILE A 43 7.50 0.08 2.22
C ILE A 43 6.33 0.92 2.70
N TYR A 44 6.08 2.02 1.99
CA TYR A 44 4.92 2.88 2.18
C TYR A 44 3.86 2.50 1.14
N LEU A 45 2.72 2.01 1.61
CA LEU A 45 1.56 1.75 0.77
C LEU A 45 0.80 3.06 0.64
N GLN A 46 0.93 3.72 -0.50
CA GLN A 46 0.41 5.08 -0.68
C GLN A 46 -1.04 5.10 -1.09
N ASP A 47 -1.42 4.25 -2.04
CA ASP A 47 -2.77 4.23 -2.59
C ASP A 47 -3.29 2.81 -2.65
N LEU A 48 -4.54 2.64 -2.29
CA LEU A 48 -5.27 1.39 -2.45
C LEU A 48 -6.65 1.72 -3.02
N PHE A 49 -6.95 1.17 -4.18
CA PHE A 49 -8.24 1.32 -4.82
C PHE A 49 -8.88 -0.04 -5.04
N VAL A 50 -10.16 -0.13 -4.71
CA VAL A 50 -11.00 -1.30 -5.01
C VAL A 50 -12.29 -0.80 -5.61
N GLU A 51 -12.65 -1.32 -6.79
CA GLU A 51 -13.90 -0.99 -7.47
C GLU A 51 -15.08 -1.21 -6.51
N PRO A 52 -15.99 -0.22 -6.35
CA PRO A 52 -17.09 -0.34 -5.38
C PRO A 52 -17.92 -1.61 -5.51
N GLN A 53 -18.10 -2.10 -6.74
CA GLN A 53 -18.92 -3.28 -7.01
C GLN A 53 -18.33 -4.57 -6.47
N VAL A 54 -17.03 -4.60 -6.21
CA VAL A 54 -16.32 -5.79 -5.69
C VAL A 54 -15.80 -5.59 -4.27
N ARG A 55 -16.17 -4.51 -3.62
CA ARG A 55 -15.81 -4.29 -2.21
C ARG A 55 -16.47 -5.36 -1.35
N GLY A 56 -15.75 -5.79 -0.32
CA GLY A 56 -16.20 -6.88 0.53
C GLY A 56 -15.87 -8.27 0.00
N SER A 57 -15.25 -8.37 -1.19
CA SER A 57 -14.86 -9.65 -1.79
C SER A 57 -13.51 -10.19 -1.30
N GLY A 58 -12.79 -9.42 -0.48
CA GLY A 58 -11.43 -9.77 -0.04
C GLY A 58 -10.33 -9.24 -0.96
N LEU A 59 -10.68 -8.47 -2.00
CA LEU A 59 -9.70 -7.96 -2.96
C LEU A 59 -8.73 -6.95 -2.33
N GLY A 60 -9.23 -6.05 -1.47
CA GLY A 60 -8.39 -5.09 -0.77
C GLY A 60 -7.35 -5.79 0.10
N ARG A 61 -7.76 -6.81 0.83
CA ARG A 61 -6.86 -7.63 1.62
C ARG A 61 -5.81 -8.32 0.74
N ALA A 62 -6.24 -8.90 -0.38
CA ALA A 62 -5.34 -9.58 -1.30
C ALA A 62 -4.28 -8.65 -1.88
N LEU A 63 -4.65 -7.41 -2.20
CA LEU A 63 -3.70 -6.39 -2.69
C LEU A 63 -2.68 -6.02 -1.61
N ILE A 64 -3.13 -5.83 -0.38
CA ILE A 64 -2.22 -5.52 0.73
C ILE A 64 -1.29 -6.71 1.01
N GLU A 65 -1.80 -7.93 0.99
CA GLU A 65 -0.99 -9.14 1.18
C GLU A 65 0.06 -9.29 0.08
N HIS A 66 -0.27 -8.89 -1.16
CA HIS A 66 0.71 -8.84 -2.23
C HIS A 66 1.87 -7.90 -1.89
N VAL A 67 1.58 -6.75 -1.31
CA VAL A 67 2.62 -5.81 -0.85
C VAL A 67 3.45 -6.44 0.27
N TYR A 68 2.84 -7.16 1.19
CA TYR A 68 3.57 -7.88 2.24
C TYR A 68 4.54 -8.92 1.66
N GLU A 69 4.11 -9.66 0.65
CA GLU A 69 4.98 -10.63 -0.02
C GLU A 69 6.16 -9.94 -0.72
N SER A 70 5.90 -8.84 -1.40
CA SER A 70 6.95 -8.04 -2.04
C SER A 70 7.93 -7.50 -1.02
N ALA A 71 7.44 -7.04 0.13
CA ALA A 71 8.27 -6.57 1.22
C ALA A 71 9.20 -7.68 1.74
N ALA A 72 8.65 -8.86 1.96
CA ALA A 72 9.43 -10.00 2.44
C ALA A 72 10.52 -10.38 1.44
N LYS A 73 10.20 -10.39 0.15
CA LYS A 73 11.16 -10.73 -0.90
C LYS A 73 12.28 -9.71 -1.05
N SER A 74 11.99 -8.43 -0.82
CA SER A 74 12.98 -7.35 -0.92
C SER A 74 13.77 -7.14 0.36
N GLY A 75 13.44 -7.86 1.44
CA GLY A 75 14.10 -7.71 2.73
C GLY A 75 13.64 -6.51 3.53
N ALA A 76 12.54 -5.87 3.15
CA ALA A 76 11.97 -4.77 3.92
C ALA A 76 11.41 -5.27 5.26
N SER A 77 11.52 -4.45 6.30
CA SER A 77 11.13 -4.85 7.66
C SER A 77 9.77 -4.32 8.08
N ARG A 78 9.16 -3.46 7.27
CA ARG A 78 7.90 -2.80 7.63
C ARG A 78 7.13 -2.40 6.38
N VAL A 79 5.82 -2.62 6.42
CA VAL A 79 4.87 -2.01 5.49
C VAL A 79 3.98 -1.10 6.32
N TRP A 80 3.78 0.12 5.89
CA TRP A 80 2.97 1.09 6.62
C TRP A 80 2.11 1.92 5.68
N TRP A 81 0.99 2.42 6.19
CA TRP A 81 0.11 3.31 5.44
C TRP A 81 -0.63 4.23 6.38
N LEU A 82 -1.27 5.23 5.77
CA LEU A 82 -2.11 6.18 6.46
C LEU A 82 -3.54 6.01 5.98
N THR A 83 -4.48 6.25 6.86
CA THR A 83 -5.89 6.29 6.52
C THR A 83 -6.53 7.47 7.25
N HIS A 84 -7.58 8.02 6.65
CA HIS A 84 -8.36 9.05 7.34
C HIS A 84 -9.10 8.40 8.50
N GLU A 85 -9.16 9.08 9.64
CA GLU A 85 -9.80 8.56 10.85
C GLU A 85 -11.30 8.27 10.67
N SER A 86 -11.94 8.89 9.68
CA SER A 86 -13.34 8.64 9.36
C SER A 86 -13.57 7.41 8.48
N ASN A 87 -12.50 6.80 7.96
CA ASN A 87 -12.60 5.64 7.08
C ASN A 87 -12.76 4.34 7.89
N THR A 88 -13.87 4.26 8.62
CA THR A 88 -14.10 3.19 9.61
C THR A 88 -14.22 1.81 8.96
N ASP A 89 -14.82 1.71 7.78
CA ASP A 89 -14.97 0.41 7.10
C ASP A 89 -13.61 -0.18 6.72
N ALA A 90 -12.72 0.65 6.15
CA ALA A 90 -11.38 0.20 5.82
C ALA A 90 -10.57 -0.16 7.07
N MET A 91 -10.78 0.58 8.15
CA MET A 91 -10.08 0.32 9.42
C MET A 91 -10.45 -1.03 10.02
N LEU A 92 -11.66 -1.53 9.79
CA LEU A 92 -12.02 -2.88 10.21
C LEU A 92 -11.10 -3.93 9.58
N LEU A 93 -10.78 -3.77 8.30
CA LEU A 93 -9.83 -4.63 7.64
C LEU A 93 -8.41 -4.43 8.18
N TYR A 94 -7.98 -3.17 8.31
CA TYR A 94 -6.62 -2.85 8.74
C TYR A 94 -6.33 -3.40 10.15
N ASP A 95 -7.30 -3.34 11.05
CA ASP A 95 -7.15 -3.86 12.41
C ASP A 95 -6.95 -5.39 12.44
N ARG A 96 -7.34 -6.10 11.38
CA ARG A 96 -7.17 -7.56 11.26
C ARG A 96 -5.82 -7.96 10.71
N ILE A 97 -5.18 -7.09 9.91
CA ILE A 97 -3.97 -7.45 9.16
C ILE A 97 -2.75 -6.61 9.54
N ALA A 98 -2.94 -5.64 10.39
CA ALA A 98 -1.88 -4.75 10.88
C ALA A 98 -2.24 -4.24 12.26
N GLU A 99 -1.42 -3.33 12.78
CA GLU A 99 -1.67 -2.69 14.07
C GLU A 99 -1.55 -1.18 13.93
N LYS A 100 -2.26 -0.45 14.77
CA LYS A 100 -2.08 1.00 14.87
C LYS A 100 -0.77 1.27 15.56
N SER A 101 0.07 2.11 14.95
CA SER A 101 1.38 2.42 15.48
C SER A 101 1.35 3.30 16.73
N GLY A 102 0.27 4.05 16.92
CA GLY A 102 0.18 5.05 17.97
C GLY A 102 0.71 6.42 17.57
N PHE A 103 1.33 6.55 16.38
CA PHE A 103 1.83 7.83 15.90
C PHE A 103 0.76 8.59 15.13
N LEU A 104 0.79 9.91 15.26
CA LEU A 104 -0.05 10.81 14.50
C LEU A 104 0.78 11.51 13.43
N GLN A 105 0.15 11.83 12.32
CA GLN A 105 0.79 12.60 11.27
C GLN A 105 0.56 14.09 11.50
N TYR A 106 1.62 14.88 11.40
CA TYR A 106 1.54 16.33 11.24
C TYR A 106 2.03 16.68 9.86
N ARG A 107 1.43 17.68 9.24
CA ARG A 107 1.89 18.19 7.95
C ARG A 107 1.74 19.71 7.89
N LYS A 108 2.61 20.32 7.13
CA LYS A 108 2.48 21.71 6.77
C LYS A 108 2.58 21.81 5.24
N LEU A 109 1.60 22.41 4.63
CA LEU A 109 1.64 22.68 3.19
C LEU A 109 2.55 23.87 2.93
N ILE A 110 3.40 23.74 1.96
CA ILE A 110 4.39 24.75 1.60
C ILE A 110 3.95 25.49 0.33
#